data_b67f8e025bf3e18cafec9a010baf14fe
#
_entry.id   b67f8e025bf3e18cafec9a010baf14fe
#
_cell.length_a   1.000
_cell.length_b   1.000
_cell.length_c   1.000
_cell.angle_alpha   90.00
_cell.angle_beta   90.00
_cell.angle_gamma   90.00
#
_symmetry.space_group_name_H-M   'P 1'
#
loop_
_entity.id
_entity.type
_entity.pdbx_description
1 polymer ?
#
loop_
_entity_poly.entity_id
_entity_poly.type
_entity_poly.pdbx_seq_one_letter_code
_entity_poly.pdbx_strand_id
1 'polypeptide(L)'
;GGLPRVADLFEARKPKDPAILAEITGTVTLGKETKGKLRLVITPDDGKPLPNGKLHYEELIPKWRTLGVFEGEHVEKGEVISDGPPTPHDILRLKGISELAKYIVNEIQDVYRLQGVKINDKHIEVITRQMLRKVEITDMGDSSLIRGEQVEYRRVLEENERLRQEGLQPAKFERQLLGITKASLATDSFISAASFQETTRVLTEAAVTGKADPLRGLKENVVVGRLIPAGTGLAYHAQRRKDRNADVAAEASMTAADVEAALSEALSA
;
A
#
# COMPACT_ATOMS: atom_id res chain seq x y z
N GLY A 1 19.40 -3.95 -18.17
CA GLY A 1 20.04 -4.76 -17.12
C GLY A 1 20.93 -3.94 -16.21
N GLY A 2 21.52 -4.56 -15.23
CA GLY A 2 22.44 -3.91 -14.29
C GLY A 2 21.74 -2.98 -13.27
N LEU A 3 22.48 -1.99 -12.75
CA LEU A 3 21.97 -1.05 -11.74
C LEU A 3 20.70 -0.28 -12.14
N PRO A 4 20.50 0.13 -13.42
CA PRO A 4 19.23 0.72 -13.84
C PRO A 4 18.02 -0.20 -13.60
N ARG A 5 18.18 -1.53 -13.72
CA ARG A 5 17.13 -2.50 -13.42
C ARG A 5 16.75 -2.48 -11.93
N VAL A 6 17.74 -2.34 -11.05
CA VAL A 6 17.49 -2.21 -9.59
C VAL A 6 16.66 -0.96 -9.30
N ALA A 7 17.00 0.16 -9.91
CA ALA A 7 16.23 1.40 -9.78
C ALA A 7 14.80 1.23 -10.28
N ASP A 8 14.58 0.58 -11.42
CA ASP A 8 13.25 0.32 -11.97
C ASP A 8 12.41 -0.58 -11.04
N LEU A 9 13.03 -1.58 -10.41
CA LEU A 9 12.36 -2.46 -9.47
C LEU A 9 11.93 -1.71 -8.19
N PHE A 10 12.80 -0.89 -7.62
CA PHE A 10 12.46 -0.09 -6.44
C PHE A 10 11.46 1.03 -6.74
N GLU A 11 11.43 1.55 -7.95
CA GLU A 11 10.39 2.50 -8.39
C GLU A 11 9.11 1.81 -8.88
N ALA A 12 9.08 0.47 -8.86
CA ALA A 12 7.96 -0.34 -9.34
C ALA A 12 7.49 0.07 -10.75
N ARG A 13 8.45 0.38 -11.64
CA ARG A 13 8.15 0.78 -13.02
C ARG A 13 7.60 -0.40 -13.81
N LYS A 14 6.57 -0.12 -14.60
CA LYS A 14 6.01 -1.12 -15.52
C LYS A 14 6.95 -1.28 -16.71
N PRO A 15 7.31 -2.53 -17.10
CA PRO A 15 8.07 -2.78 -18.31
C PRO A 15 7.27 -2.37 -19.56
N LYS A 16 7.95 -2.08 -20.66
CA LYS A 16 7.30 -1.68 -21.92
C LYS A 16 6.41 -2.76 -22.50
N ASP A 17 6.89 -4.01 -22.46
CA ASP A 17 6.19 -5.19 -22.96
C ASP A 17 6.07 -6.23 -21.83
N PRO A 18 5.16 -6.04 -20.87
CA PRO A 18 5.05 -6.91 -19.71
C PRO A 18 4.51 -8.29 -20.12
N ALA A 19 4.91 -9.34 -19.40
CA ALA A 19 4.27 -10.64 -19.51
C ALA A 19 2.78 -10.52 -19.22
N ILE A 20 1.99 -11.36 -19.87
CA ILE A 20 0.56 -11.51 -19.57
C ILE A 20 0.42 -12.70 -18.64
N LEU A 21 -0.19 -12.48 -17.48
CA LEU A 21 -0.45 -13.49 -16.48
C LEU A 21 -1.93 -13.91 -16.51
N ALA A 22 -2.21 -15.16 -16.16
CA ALA A 22 -3.58 -15.66 -16.06
C ALA A 22 -4.33 -14.96 -14.90
N GLU A 23 -5.45 -14.33 -15.20
CA GLU A 23 -6.29 -13.64 -14.20
C GLU A 23 -7.07 -14.62 -13.32
N ILE A 24 -7.41 -15.78 -13.89
CA ILE A 24 -8.19 -16.82 -13.22
C ILE A 24 -7.59 -18.20 -13.51
N THR A 25 -7.89 -19.16 -12.66
CA THR A 25 -7.61 -20.58 -12.89
C THR A 25 -8.67 -21.15 -13.80
N GLY A 26 -8.27 -21.89 -14.83
CA GLY A 26 -9.20 -22.52 -15.77
C GLY A 26 -8.54 -23.03 -17.04
N THR A 27 -9.36 -23.44 -17.99
CA THR A 27 -8.92 -23.97 -19.27
C THR A 27 -8.85 -22.88 -20.33
N VAL A 28 -7.73 -22.84 -21.05
CA VAL A 28 -7.47 -21.88 -22.13
C VAL A 28 -8.14 -22.33 -23.41
N THR A 29 -8.84 -21.41 -24.07
CA THR A 29 -9.35 -21.56 -25.44
C THR A 29 -8.93 -20.37 -26.29
N LEU A 30 -8.55 -20.64 -27.54
CA LEU A 30 -8.14 -19.61 -28.49
C LEU A 30 -9.33 -19.25 -29.39
N GLY A 31 -9.80 -18.01 -29.26
CA GLY A 31 -10.91 -17.50 -30.06
C GLY A 31 -10.48 -16.90 -31.38
N LYS A 32 -11.46 -16.41 -32.15
CA LYS A 32 -11.23 -15.79 -33.45
C LYS A 32 -10.38 -14.54 -33.35
N GLU A 33 -9.48 -14.37 -34.30
CA GLU A 33 -8.68 -13.17 -34.44
C GLU A 33 -9.54 -11.93 -34.70
N THR A 34 -9.22 -10.83 -34.05
CA THR A 34 -9.92 -9.56 -34.22
C THR A 34 -8.89 -8.44 -34.36
N LYS A 35 -8.85 -7.76 -35.50
CA LYS A 35 -7.98 -6.60 -35.75
C LYS A 35 -6.49 -6.83 -35.43
N GLY A 36 -5.93 -7.99 -35.85
CA GLY A 36 -4.51 -8.33 -35.61
C GLY A 36 -4.19 -8.76 -34.18
N LYS A 37 -5.18 -9.02 -33.36
CA LYS A 37 -5.05 -9.57 -32.01
C LYS A 37 -5.71 -10.94 -31.94
N LEU A 38 -5.10 -11.86 -31.22
CA LEU A 38 -5.66 -13.16 -30.88
C LEU A 38 -6.51 -13.00 -29.62
N ARG A 39 -7.71 -13.57 -29.63
CA ARG A 39 -8.57 -13.62 -28.45
C ARG A 39 -8.23 -14.87 -27.65
N LEU A 40 -7.74 -14.69 -26.45
CA LEU A 40 -7.54 -15.75 -25.47
C LEU A 40 -8.70 -15.73 -24.48
N VAL A 41 -9.32 -16.89 -24.27
CA VAL A 41 -10.43 -17.06 -23.33
C VAL A 41 -10.03 -18.06 -22.29
N ILE A 42 -10.23 -17.76 -21.01
CA ILE A 42 -10.03 -18.68 -19.90
C ILE A 42 -11.39 -18.96 -19.29
N THR A 43 -11.76 -20.24 -19.31
CA THR A 43 -13.02 -20.70 -18.72
C THR A 43 -12.75 -21.26 -17.32
N PRO A 44 -13.40 -20.74 -16.26
CA PRO A 44 -13.19 -21.24 -14.91
C PRO A 44 -13.59 -22.69 -14.76
N ASP A 45 -12.84 -23.49 -14.01
CA ASP A 45 -13.17 -24.89 -13.73
C ASP A 45 -14.43 -25.03 -12.86
N ASP A 46 -14.69 -24.04 -12.01
CA ASP A 46 -15.82 -24.03 -11.08
C ASP A 46 -17.17 -23.80 -11.76
N GLY A 47 -17.19 -23.43 -13.04
CA GLY A 47 -18.42 -23.05 -13.78
C GLY A 47 -19.18 -21.88 -13.17
N LYS A 48 -18.59 -21.16 -12.20
CA LYS A 48 -19.23 -20.01 -11.55
C LYS A 48 -18.94 -18.72 -12.33
N PRO A 49 -19.91 -17.80 -12.37
CA PRO A 49 -19.65 -16.49 -12.97
C PRO A 49 -18.58 -15.73 -12.19
N LEU A 50 -17.74 -15.03 -12.92
CA LEU A 50 -16.73 -14.12 -12.35
C LEU A 50 -17.39 -12.98 -11.57
N PRO A 51 -16.67 -12.25 -10.72
CA PRO A 51 -17.21 -11.09 -9.99
C PRO A 51 -17.84 -10.02 -10.87
N ASN A 52 -17.46 -9.96 -12.14
CA ASN A 52 -18.03 -9.07 -13.16
C ASN A 52 -19.29 -9.62 -13.87
N GLY A 53 -19.79 -10.77 -13.43
CA GLY A 53 -20.96 -11.45 -14.00
C GLY A 53 -20.71 -12.20 -15.31
N LYS A 54 -19.48 -12.23 -15.83
CA LYS A 54 -19.11 -13.00 -17.03
C LYS A 54 -18.81 -14.45 -16.69
N LEU A 55 -19.09 -15.37 -17.62
CA LEU A 55 -18.81 -16.80 -17.47
C LEU A 55 -17.37 -17.19 -17.81
N HIS A 56 -16.60 -16.29 -18.44
CA HIS A 56 -15.23 -16.51 -18.86
C HIS A 56 -14.45 -15.21 -18.85
N TYR A 57 -13.14 -15.31 -18.78
CA TYR A 57 -12.21 -14.20 -18.90
C TYR A 57 -11.69 -14.10 -20.32
N GLU A 58 -11.72 -12.92 -20.93
CA GLU A 58 -11.22 -12.68 -22.27
C GLU A 58 -10.08 -11.67 -22.27
N GLU A 59 -8.98 -12.00 -22.96
CA GLU A 59 -7.84 -11.12 -23.18
C GLU A 59 -7.52 -11.03 -24.68
N LEU A 60 -7.18 -9.85 -25.18
CA LEU A 60 -6.79 -9.62 -26.56
C LEU A 60 -5.28 -9.47 -26.68
N ILE A 61 -4.59 -10.51 -27.12
CA ILE A 61 -3.14 -10.58 -27.20
C ILE A 61 -2.69 -10.21 -28.61
N PRO A 62 -1.74 -9.26 -28.78
CA PRO A 62 -1.18 -8.95 -30.08
C PRO A 62 -0.52 -10.17 -30.73
N LYS A 63 -0.69 -10.37 -32.03
CA LYS A 63 -0.13 -11.50 -32.79
C LYS A 63 1.39 -11.67 -32.71
N TRP A 64 2.10 -10.55 -32.54
CA TRP A 64 3.58 -10.58 -32.47
C TRP A 64 4.11 -11.16 -31.17
N ARG A 65 3.23 -11.38 -30.18
CA ARG A 65 3.61 -12.00 -28.91
C ARG A 65 3.59 -13.52 -28.99
N THR A 66 4.64 -14.12 -28.45
CA THR A 66 4.72 -15.58 -28.28
C THR A 66 3.85 -15.99 -27.10
N LEU A 67 2.95 -16.94 -27.34
CA LEU A 67 2.17 -17.58 -26.29
C LEU A 67 2.95 -18.76 -25.72
N GLY A 68 2.98 -18.86 -24.40
CA GLY A 68 3.55 -19.98 -23.65
C GLY A 68 2.54 -21.09 -23.36
N VAL A 69 1.28 -20.92 -23.77
CA VAL A 69 0.18 -21.85 -23.49
C VAL A 69 -0.49 -22.34 -24.76
N PHE A 70 -1.02 -23.57 -24.71
CA PHE A 70 -1.72 -24.21 -25.83
C PHE A 70 -3.23 -24.20 -25.63
N GLU A 71 -3.96 -24.42 -26.74
CA GLU A 71 -5.42 -24.58 -26.67
C GLU A 71 -5.79 -25.85 -25.88
N GLY A 72 -6.71 -25.71 -24.95
CA GLY A 72 -7.14 -26.77 -24.05
C GLY A 72 -6.24 -26.99 -22.84
N GLU A 73 -5.16 -26.20 -22.69
CA GLU A 73 -4.28 -26.27 -21.52
C GLU A 73 -4.93 -25.67 -20.28
N HIS A 74 -4.70 -26.30 -19.14
CA HIS A 74 -5.13 -25.78 -17.85
C HIS A 74 -4.07 -24.83 -17.29
N VAL A 75 -4.48 -23.64 -16.88
CA VAL A 75 -3.62 -22.62 -16.29
C VAL A 75 -4.09 -22.23 -14.89
N GLU A 76 -3.12 -21.99 -14.02
CA GLU A 76 -3.41 -21.47 -12.68
C GLU A 76 -3.37 -19.94 -12.66
N LYS A 77 -4.13 -19.34 -11.75
CA LYS A 77 -4.10 -17.88 -11.53
C LYS A 77 -2.69 -17.38 -11.28
N GLY A 78 -2.23 -16.44 -12.09
CA GLY A 78 -0.88 -15.87 -12.04
C GLY A 78 0.18 -16.60 -12.85
N GLU A 79 -0.19 -17.67 -13.59
CA GLU A 79 0.71 -18.34 -14.52
C GLU A 79 0.99 -17.47 -15.75
N VAL A 80 2.18 -17.61 -16.33
CA VAL A 80 2.61 -16.80 -17.48
C VAL A 80 1.96 -17.34 -18.75
N ILE A 81 1.12 -16.52 -19.38
CA ILE A 81 0.48 -16.86 -20.66
C ILE A 81 1.32 -16.42 -21.84
N SER A 82 1.92 -15.22 -21.76
CA SER A 82 2.77 -14.68 -22.81
C SER A 82 4.11 -14.23 -22.23
N ASP A 83 5.18 -14.56 -22.96
CA ASP A 83 6.53 -14.21 -22.57
C ASP A 83 6.74 -12.72 -22.35
N GLY A 84 7.60 -12.41 -21.41
CA GLY A 84 8.01 -11.06 -21.05
C GLY A 84 8.38 -10.93 -19.58
N PRO A 85 8.91 -9.80 -19.16
CA PRO A 85 9.13 -9.51 -17.75
C PRO A 85 7.79 -9.28 -17.04
N PRO A 86 7.49 -10.00 -15.96
CA PRO A 86 6.24 -9.79 -15.23
C PRO A 86 6.19 -8.41 -14.58
N THR A 87 5.01 -7.82 -14.53
CA THR A 87 4.79 -6.55 -13.86
C THR A 87 4.70 -6.80 -12.34
N PRO A 88 5.47 -6.11 -11.50
CA PRO A 88 5.39 -6.30 -10.05
C PRO A 88 3.98 -6.12 -9.48
N HIS A 89 3.19 -5.19 -10.03
CA HIS A 89 1.81 -4.96 -9.63
C HIS A 89 0.90 -6.16 -9.90
N ASP A 90 1.07 -6.83 -11.03
CA ASP A 90 0.30 -8.02 -11.37
C ASP A 90 0.68 -9.23 -10.51
N ILE A 91 1.97 -9.36 -10.17
CA ILE A 91 2.42 -10.37 -9.21
C ILE A 91 1.75 -10.15 -7.85
N LEU A 92 1.70 -8.90 -7.36
CA LEU A 92 1.01 -8.58 -6.10
C LEU A 92 -0.47 -8.95 -6.15
N ARG A 93 -1.15 -8.55 -7.22
CA ARG A 93 -2.59 -8.74 -7.39
C ARG A 93 -2.98 -10.21 -7.55
N LEU A 94 -2.20 -10.98 -8.29
CA LEU A 94 -2.53 -12.36 -8.67
C LEU A 94 -1.90 -13.41 -7.74
N LYS A 95 -0.64 -13.22 -7.34
CA LYS A 95 0.13 -14.19 -6.54
C LYS A 95 0.30 -13.79 -5.07
N GLY A 96 0.07 -12.53 -4.74
CA GLY A 96 0.14 -12.02 -3.37
C GLY A 96 1.51 -11.48 -2.95
N ILE A 97 1.59 -11.07 -1.67
CA ILE A 97 2.74 -10.34 -1.12
C ILE A 97 4.01 -11.20 -1.07
N SER A 98 3.89 -12.47 -0.68
CA SER A 98 5.04 -13.36 -0.50
C SER A 98 5.78 -13.61 -1.82
N GLU A 99 5.04 -13.85 -2.89
CA GLU A 99 5.62 -14.07 -4.21
C GLU A 99 6.21 -12.79 -4.79
N LEU A 100 5.57 -11.63 -4.57
CA LEU A 100 6.14 -10.34 -4.95
C LEU A 100 7.44 -10.06 -4.21
N ALA A 101 7.50 -10.31 -2.91
CA ALA A 101 8.72 -10.08 -2.12
C ALA A 101 9.87 -10.97 -2.61
N LYS A 102 9.60 -12.27 -2.84
CA LYS A 102 10.59 -13.19 -3.42
C LYS A 102 11.07 -12.72 -4.79
N TYR A 103 10.14 -12.30 -5.65
CA TYR A 103 10.47 -11.80 -7.00
C TYR A 103 11.41 -10.59 -6.93
N ILE A 104 11.06 -9.57 -6.15
CA ILE A 104 11.88 -8.36 -6.01
C ILE A 104 13.26 -8.68 -5.44
N VAL A 105 13.32 -9.49 -4.37
CA VAL A 105 14.58 -9.89 -3.75
C VAL A 105 15.47 -10.65 -4.75
N ASN A 106 14.92 -11.63 -5.46
CA ASN A 106 15.69 -12.44 -6.42
C ASN A 106 16.20 -11.58 -7.58
N GLU A 107 15.35 -10.77 -8.20
CA GLU A 107 15.73 -9.91 -9.32
C GLU A 107 16.85 -8.91 -8.94
N ILE A 108 16.78 -8.34 -7.74
CA ILE A 108 17.81 -7.40 -7.26
C ILE A 108 19.10 -8.15 -6.91
N GLN A 109 18.99 -9.28 -6.22
CA GLN A 109 20.14 -10.09 -5.85
C GLN A 109 20.89 -10.63 -7.06
N ASP A 110 20.19 -11.02 -8.11
CA ASP A 110 20.81 -11.50 -9.34
C ASP A 110 21.68 -10.42 -9.99
N VAL A 111 21.21 -9.16 -10.01
CA VAL A 111 22.03 -8.04 -10.50
C VAL A 111 23.30 -7.86 -9.67
N TYR A 112 23.21 -7.90 -8.35
CA TYR A 112 24.36 -7.73 -7.47
C TYR A 112 25.30 -8.93 -7.49
N ARG A 113 24.77 -10.16 -7.52
CA ARG A 113 25.57 -11.40 -7.60
C ARG A 113 26.41 -11.46 -8.88
N LEU A 114 25.83 -11.04 -10.03
CA LEU A 114 26.56 -10.95 -11.29
C LEU A 114 27.74 -9.98 -11.23
N GLN A 115 27.70 -9.00 -10.33
CA GLN A 115 28.82 -8.06 -10.09
C GLN A 115 29.72 -8.48 -8.92
N GLY A 116 29.52 -9.67 -8.34
CA GLY A 116 30.31 -10.17 -7.23
C GLY A 116 30.01 -9.52 -5.87
N VAL A 117 28.95 -8.71 -5.79
CA VAL A 117 28.55 -8.03 -4.55
C VAL A 117 27.62 -8.92 -3.73
N LYS A 118 27.97 -9.14 -2.47
CA LYS A 118 27.18 -9.94 -1.53
C LYS A 118 26.37 -9.01 -0.62
N ILE A 119 25.04 -9.08 -0.70
CA ILE A 119 24.10 -8.32 0.14
C ILE A 119 23.17 -9.31 0.83
N ASN A 120 22.87 -9.10 2.10
CA ASN A 120 21.88 -9.90 2.80
C ASN A 120 20.46 -9.49 2.37
N ASP A 121 19.60 -10.45 2.15
CA ASP A 121 18.22 -10.24 1.68
C ASP A 121 17.41 -9.29 2.56
N LYS A 122 17.67 -9.26 3.87
CA LYS A 122 16.99 -8.39 4.82
C LYS A 122 17.00 -6.89 4.45
N HIS A 123 18.06 -6.43 3.80
CA HIS A 123 18.19 -5.03 3.38
C HIS A 123 17.21 -4.69 2.25
N ILE A 124 16.98 -5.64 1.34
CA ILE A 124 16.01 -5.50 0.25
C ILE A 124 14.59 -5.69 0.78
N GLU A 125 14.39 -6.66 1.66
CA GLU A 125 13.08 -6.96 2.28
C GLU A 125 12.55 -5.77 3.09
N VAL A 126 13.41 -5.05 3.82
CA VAL A 126 13.02 -3.83 4.55
C VAL A 126 12.48 -2.76 3.60
N ILE A 127 13.14 -2.55 2.46
CA ILE A 127 12.70 -1.59 1.45
C ILE A 127 11.36 -2.04 0.83
N THR A 128 11.26 -3.31 0.45
CA THR A 128 10.03 -3.88 -0.12
C THR A 128 8.85 -3.75 0.85
N ARG A 129 9.08 -3.96 2.15
CA ARG A 129 8.06 -3.75 3.18
C ARG A 129 7.56 -2.30 3.21
N GLN A 130 8.44 -1.30 3.04
CA GLN A 130 8.03 0.10 2.98
C GLN A 130 7.22 0.41 1.71
N MET A 131 7.53 -0.23 0.58
CA MET A 131 6.77 -0.10 -0.65
C MET A 131 5.35 -0.66 -0.55
N LEU A 132 5.10 -1.58 0.38
CA LEU A 132 3.81 -2.27 0.61
C LEU A 132 3.03 -1.74 1.83
N ARG A 133 3.40 -0.60 2.37
CA ARG A 133 2.74 -0.03 3.57
C ARG A 133 1.33 0.46 3.34
N LYS A 134 1.03 0.93 2.13
CA LYS A 134 -0.26 1.53 1.79
C LYS A 134 -1.23 0.51 1.20
N VAL A 135 -2.50 0.74 1.48
CA VAL A 135 -3.63 0.01 0.92
C VAL A 135 -4.63 0.99 0.34
N GLU A 136 -5.38 0.56 -0.64
CA GLU A 136 -6.51 1.32 -1.20
C GLU A 136 -7.82 0.72 -0.68
N ILE A 137 -8.71 1.58 -0.23
CA ILE A 137 -10.03 1.18 0.25
C ILE A 137 -10.94 0.90 -0.94
N THR A 138 -11.37 -0.35 -1.09
CA THR A 138 -12.28 -0.78 -2.16
C THR A 138 -13.75 -0.62 -1.76
N ASP A 139 -14.06 -0.87 -0.48
CA ASP A 139 -15.37 -0.74 0.10
C ASP A 139 -15.23 -0.19 1.52
N MET A 140 -15.93 0.89 1.82
CA MET A 140 -15.78 1.54 3.12
C MET A 140 -16.51 0.81 4.27
N GLY A 141 -17.52 -0.03 3.96
CA GLY A 141 -18.36 -0.59 5.01
C GLY A 141 -18.94 0.51 5.91
N ASP A 142 -18.89 0.29 7.22
CA ASP A 142 -19.31 1.27 8.24
C ASP A 142 -18.13 2.10 8.80
N SER A 143 -16.99 2.10 8.12
CA SER A 143 -15.78 2.83 8.55
C SER A 143 -15.85 4.32 8.23
N SER A 144 -14.99 5.09 8.90
CA SER A 144 -14.76 6.52 8.59
C SER A 144 -13.86 6.75 7.36
N LEU A 145 -13.44 5.67 6.69
CA LEU A 145 -12.54 5.72 5.54
C LEU A 145 -13.30 5.96 4.23
N ILE A 146 -12.66 6.59 3.26
CA ILE A 146 -13.27 6.95 1.97
C ILE A 146 -12.85 5.91 0.92
N ARG A 147 -13.79 5.51 0.06
CA ARG A 147 -13.49 4.62 -1.07
C ARG A 147 -12.47 5.25 -2.01
N GLY A 148 -11.44 4.48 -2.39
CA GLY A 148 -10.32 4.95 -3.24
C GLY A 148 -9.23 5.71 -2.45
N GLU A 149 -9.39 5.90 -1.14
CA GLU A 149 -8.38 6.52 -0.30
C GLU A 149 -7.19 5.57 -0.09
N GLN A 150 -5.97 6.13 -0.14
CA GLN A 150 -4.74 5.41 0.17
C GLN A 150 -4.38 5.62 1.64
N VAL A 151 -4.52 4.58 2.42
CA VAL A 151 -4.33 4.61 3.88
C VAL A 151 -3.22 3.66 4.30
N GLU A 152 -2.58 3.90 5.42
CA GLU A 152 -1.66 2.92 6.00
C GLU A 152 -2.40 1.65 6.41
N TYR A 153 -1.84 0.51 6.05
CA TYR A 153 -2.41 -0.80 6.38
C TYR A 153 -2.74 -0.97 7.87
N ARG A 154 -1.83 -0.49 8.72
CA ARG A 154 -2.02 -0.56 10.16
C ARG A 154 -3.28 0.19 10.62
N ARG A 155 -3.50 1.40 10.09
CA ARG A 155 -4.69 2.21 10.43
C ARG A 155 -5.98 1.49 10.04
N VAL A 156 -6.01 0.86 8.87
CA VAL A 156 -7.18 0.08 8.42
C VAL A 156 -7.43 -1.13 9.32
N LEU A 157 -6.37 -1.81 9.77
CA LEU A 157 -6.52 -2.93 10.71
C LEU A 157 -7.08 -2.48 12.06
N GLU A 158 -6.57 -1.38 12.61
CA GLU A 158 -7.03 -0.81 13.88
C GLU A 158 -8.52 -0.40 13.77
N GLU A 159 -8.92 0.26 12.68
CA GLU A 159 -10.30 0.65 12.42
C GLU A 159 -11.22 -0.57 12.23
N ASN A 160 -10.79 -1.55 11.45
CA ASN A 160 -11.56 -2.78 11.25
C ASN A 160 -11.71 -3.60 12.54
N GLU A 161 -10.72 -3.60 13.41
CA GLU A 161 -10.81 -4.26 14.71
C GLU A 161 -11.85 -3.57 15.62
N ARG A 162 -11.83 -2.22 15.64
CA ARG A 162 -12.86 -1.43 16.35
C ARG A 162 -14.26 -1.76 15.83
N LEU A 163 -14.47 -1.75 14.52
CA LEU A 163 -15.76 -2.06 13.90
C LEU A 163 -16.24 -3.48 14.21
N ARG A 164 -15.35 -4.47 14.23
CA ARG A 164 -15.69 -5.84 14.60
C ARG A 164 -16.16 -5.95 16.05
N GLN A 165 -15.51 -5.22 16.98
CA GLN A 165 -15.91 -5.19 18.38
C GLN A 165 -17.28 -4.54 18.55
N GLU A 166 -17.64 -3.56 17.72
CA GLU A 166 -18.94 -2.89 17.70
C GLU A 166 -20.01 -3.68 16.90
N GLY A 167 -19.62 -4.81 16.24
CA GLY A 167 -20.53 -5.62 15.42
C GLY A 167 -20.89 -5.00 14.06
N LEU A 168 -20.11 -4.03 13.60
CA LEU A 168 -20.29 -3.31 12.34
C LEU A 168 -19.49 -3.96 11.20
N GLN A 169 -19.81 -3.58 9.96
CA GLN A 169 -19.12 -4.11 8.78
C GLN A 169 -17.73 -3.47 8.60
N PRO A 170 -16.66 -4.30 8.53
CA PRO A 170 -15.30 -3.80 8.31
C PRO A 170 -15.09 -3.30 6.88
N ALA A 171 -14.17 -2.34 6.71
CA ALA A 171 -13.76 -1.88 5.40
C ALA A 171 -12.99 -2.96 4.64
N LYS A 172 -13.23 -3.07 3.33
CA LYS A 172 -12.45 -3.91 2.41
C LYS A 172 -11.37 -3.07 1.74
N PHE A 173 -10.22 -3.68 1.55
CA PHE A 173 -9.05 -2.99 0.99
C PHE A 173 -8.21 -3.92 0.13
N GLU A 174 -7.43 -3.33 -0.77
CA GLU A 174 -6.42 -4.02 -1.57
C GLU A 174 -5.03 -3.45 -1.28
N ARG A 175 -4.02 -4.34 -1.24
CA ARG A 175 -2.63 -3.93 -1.08
C ARG A 175 -2.15 -3.20 -2.31
N GLN A 176 -1.47 -2.08 -2.10
CA GLN A 176 -0.82 -1.33 -3.17
C GLN A 176 0.69 -1.45 -3.11
N LEU A 177 1.31 -1.58 -4.28
CA LEU A 177 2.74 -1.46 -4.46
C LEU A 177 3.07 -0.05 -4.91
N LEU A 178 3.78 0.70 -4.08
CA LEU A 178 4.27 2.02 -4.41
C LEU A 178 5.78 1.98 -4.64
N GLY A 179 6.27 2.67 -5.68
CA GLY A 179 7.69 2.93 -5.82
C GLY A 179 8.23 3.73 -4.63
N ILE A 180 9.54 3.62 -4.35
CA ILE A 180 10.16 4.26 -3.17
C ILE A 180 9.91 5.77 -3.12
N THR A 181 9.92 6.46 -4.26
CA THR A 181 9.64 7.90 -4.34
C THR A 181 8.20 8.20 -3.92
N LYS A 182 7.22 7.49 -4.49
CA LYS A 182 5.80 7.65 -4.12
C LYS A 182 5.54 7.26 -2.67
N ALA A 183 6.15 6.17 -2.19
CA ALA A 183 6.03 5.73 -0.81
C ALA A 183 6.55 6.77 0.18
N SER A 184 7.67 7.44 -0.16
CA SER A 184 8.27 8.49 0.66
C SER A 184 7.41 9.77 0.69
N LEU A 185 6.74 10.13 -0.42
CA LEU A 185 5.85 11.29 -0.49
C LEU A 185 4.46 11.01 0.12
N ALA A 186 4.04 9.75 0.16
CA ALA A 186 2.75 9.33 0.72
C ALA A 186 2.81 9.03 2.24
N THR A 187 3.85 9.48 2.95
CA THR A 187 3.96 9.32 4.40
C THR A 187 2.94 10.21 5.13
N ASP A 188 2.54 9.81 6.33
CA ASP A 188 1.61 10.60 7.16
C ASP A 188 2.24 11.90 7.66
N SER A 189 3.58 11.97 7.77
CA SER A 189 4.32 13.17 8.11
C SER A 189 4.55 14.04 6.87
N PHE A 190 3.83 15.16 6.77
CA PHE A 190 4.05 16.10 5.67
C PHE A 190 5.40 16.82 5.77
N ILE A 191 5.97 17.00 6.98
CA ILE A 191 7.29 17.59 7.18
C ILE A 191 8.37 16.68 6.58
N SER A 192 8.28 15.37 6.84
CA SER A 192 9.18 14.37 6.27
C SER A 192 9.08 14.34 4.74
N ALA A 193 7.88 14.34 4.19
CA ALA A 193 7.64 14.35 2.75
C ALA A 193 8.19 15.63 2.09
N ALA A 194 7.91 16.81 2.66
CA ALA A 194 8.37 18.10 2.16
C ALA A 194 9.90 18.23 2.15
N SER A 195 10.57 17.61 3.12
CA SER A 195 12.04 17.61 3.19
C SER A 195 12.73 16.67 2.19
N PHE A 196 11.97 15.90 1.44
CA PHE A 196 12.48 14.96 0.44
C PHE A 196 12.39 15.52 -0.99
N GLN A 197 11.18 15.69 -1.50
CA GLN A 197 10.91 16.23 -2.86
C GLN A 197 9.59 16.99 -2.86
N GLU A 198 9.35 17.77 -3.92
CA GLU A 198 8.09 18.51 -4.14
C GLU A 198 7.68 19.38 -2.94
N THR A 199 8.63 20.04 -2.31
CA THR A 199 8.44 20.81 -1.05
C THR A 199 7.24 21.75 -1.10
N THR A 200 7.14 22.58 -2.14
CA THR A 200 6.06 23.55 -2.29
C THR A 200 4.70 22.87 -2.40
N ARG A 201 4.59 21.84 -3.23
CA ARG A 201 3.34 21.08 -3.43
C ARG A 201 2.86 20.45 -2.12
N VAL A 202 3.76 19.74 -1.42
CA VAL A 202 3.45 19.05 -0.17
C VAL A 202 3.01 20.05 0.91
N LEU A 203 3.73 21.15 1.08
CA LEU A 203 3.40 22.18 2.08
C LEU A 203 2.09 22.90 1.76
N THR A 204 1.83 23.22 0.48
CA THR A 204 0.57 23.82 0.05
C THR A 204 -0.61 22.90 0.32
N GLU A 205 -0.49 21.61 -0.04
CA GLU A 205 -1.53 20.63 0.22
C GLU A 205 -1.79 20.45 1.72
N ALA A 206 -0.73 20.36 2.53
CA ALA A 206 -0.85 20.25 3.98
C ALA A 206 -1.53 21.48 4.61
N ALA A 207 -1.21 22.69 4.12
CA ALA A 207 -1.83 23.92 4.59
C ALA A 207 -3.33 24.01 4.24
N VAL A 208 -3.69 23.69 2.98
CA VAL A 208 -5.09 23.72 2.52
C VAL A 208 -5.95 22.68 3.24
N THR A 209 -5.41 21.50 3.48
CA THR A 209 -6.13 20.40 4.16
C THR A 209 -6.06 20.46 5.69
N GLY A 210 -5.31 21.40 6.25
CA GLY A 210 -5.15 21.52 7.71
C GLY A 210 -4.46 20.31 8.35
N LYS A 211 -3.52 19.66 7.66
CA LYS A 211 -2.82 18.48 8.19
C LYS A 211 -1.99 18.82 9.41
N ALA A 212 -2.08 17.99 10.45
CA ALA A 212 -1.23 18.05 11.63
C ALA A 212 -0.20 16.92 11.60
N ASP A 213 1.07 17.23 11.89
CA ASP A 213 2.13 16.24 11.98
C ASP A 213 2.34 15.82 13.44
N PRO A 214 2.14 14.53 13.79
CA PRO A 214 2.29 14.06 15.17
C PRO A 214 3.75 13.93 15.63
N LEU A 215 4.73 14.21 14.76
CA LEU A 215 6.18 14.16 15.04
C LEU A 215 6.64 12.80 15.63
N ARG A 216 6.17 11.71 15.05
CA ARG A 216 6.49 10.35 15.53
C ARG A 216 7.82 9.80 15.04
N GLY A 217 8.30 10.27 13.89
CA GLY A 217 9.52 9.79 13.26
C GLY A 217 10.77 10.57 13.68
N LEU A 218 11.91 10.17 13.14
CA LEU A 218 13.18 10.83 13.42
C LEU A 218 13.33 12.12 12.62
N LYS A 219 13.04 12.08 11.34
CA LYS A 219 13.32 13.16 10.38
C LYS A 219 12.55 14.45 10.69
N GLU A 220 11.26 14.35 10.96
CA GLU A 220 10.42 15.49 11.32
C GLU A 220 10.86 16.15 12.63
N ASN A 221 11.31 15.38 13.63
CA ASN A 221 11.83 15.94 14.86
C ASN A 221 13.15 16.69 14.64
N VAL A 222 14.03 16.15 13.78
CA VAL A 222 15.28 16.83 13.40
C VAL A 222 14.99 18.14 12.69
N VAL A 223 14.05 18.14 11.73
CA VAL A 223 13.69 19.34 10.95
C VAL A 223 13.15 20.46 11.85
N VAL A 224 12.35 20.12 12.87
CA VAL A 224 11.81 21.12 13.81
C VAL A 224 12.73 21.44 15.00
N GLY A 225 13.96 20.88 15.03
CA GLY A 225 14.94 21.13 16.07
C GLY A 225 14.64 20.48 17.43
N ARG A 226 13.86 19.39 17.44
CA ARG A 226 13.55 18.63 18.67
C ARG A 226 14.45 17.42 18.82
N LEU A 227 14.57 16.91 20.05
CA LEU A 227 15.20 15.62 20.28
C LEU A 227 14.46 14.52 19.53
N ILE A 228 15.20 13.61 18.91
CA ILE A 228 14.63 12.45 18.22
C ILE A 228 14.01 11.47 19.23
N PRO A 229 12.93 10.76 18.87
CA PRO A 229 12.30 9.77 19.74
C PRO A 229 13.09 8.43 19.74
N ALA A 230 14.39 8.51 19.99
CA ALA A 230 15.33 7.38 20.07
C ALA A 230 16.47 7.70 21.06
N GLY A 231 17.08 6.68 21.63
CA GLY A 231 18.15 6.86 22.64
C GLY A 231 17.68 7.69 23.83
N THR A 232 18.45 8.67 24.24
CA THR A 232 18.14 9.58 25.37
C THR A 232 16.85 10.39 25.14
N GLY A 233 16.48 10.65 23.90
CA GLY A 233 15.23 11.35 23.54
C GLY A 233 13.97 10.55 23.86
N LEU A 234 14.01 9.24 23.99
CA LEU A 234 12.85 8.42 24.37
C LEU A 234 12.29 8.82 25.74
N ALA A 235 13.17 8.96 26.73
CA ALA A 235 12.78 9.38 28.09
C ALA A 235 12.18 10.79 28.08
N TYR A 236 12.81 11.72 27.37
CA TYR A 236 12.30 13.09 27.21
C TYR A 236 10.89 13.12 26.59
N HIS A 237 10.67 12.42 25.49
CA HIS A 237 9.36 12.38 24.84
C HIS A 237 8.30 11.64 25.65
N ALA A 238 8.70 10.64 26.44
CA ALA A 238 7.80 9.94 27.34
C ALA A 238 7.32 10.84 28.47
N GLN A 239 8.25 11.59 29.09
CA GLN A 239 7.92 12.55 30.12
C GLN A 239 7.01 13.66 29.61
N ARG A 240 7.34 14.27 28.48
CA ARG A 240 6.54 15.34 27.87
C ARG A 240 5.12 14.88 27.51
N ARG A 241 4.94 13.61 27.13
CA ARG A 241 3.57 13.06 26.91
C ARG A 241 2.80 12.94 28.22
N LYS A 242 3.45 12.53 29.32
CA LYS A 242 2.81 12.46 30.62
C LYS A 242 2.39 13.84 31.10
N ASP A 243 3.28 14.82 31.00
CA ASP A 243 3.02 16.19 31.42
C ASP A 243 1.80 16.77 30.64
N ARG A 244 1.79 16.63 29.31
CA ARG A 244 0.67 17.08 28.48
C ARG A 244 -0.66 16.37 28.82
N ASN A 245 -0.61 15.08 29.10
CA ASN A 245 -1.83 14.36 29.48
C ASN A 245 -2.32 14.78 30.89
N ALA A 246 -1.41 15.12 31.79
CA ALA A 246 -1.75 15.69 33.09
C ALA A 246 -2.38 17.08 32.96
N ASP A 247 -1.83 17.94 32.08
CA ASP A 247 -2.40 19.27 31.79
C ASP A 247 -3.82 19.18 31.22
N VAL A 248 -4.02 18.29 30.21
CA VAL A 248 -5.36 18.05 29.63
C VAL A 248 -6.35 17.49 30.66
N ALA A 249 -5.90 16.60 31.54
CA ALA A 249 -6.76 16.08 32.61
C ALA A 249 -7.09 17.16 33.64
N ALA A 250 -6.16 18.05 33.96
CA ALA A 250 -6.37 19.19 34.85
C ALA A 250 -7.37 20.20 34.26
N GLU A 251 -7.21 20.55 32.97
CA GLU A 251 -8.16 21.41 32.25
C GLU A 251 -9.57 20.80 32.19
N ALA A 252 -9.68 19.51 31.92
CA ALA A 252 -10.97 18.81 31.90
C ALA A 252 -11.65 18.80 33.29
N SER A 253 -10.87 18.67 34.36
CA SER A 253 -11.39 18.72 35.73
C SER A 253 -11.81 20.14 36.15
N MET A 254 -11.10 21.17 35.70
CA MET A 254 -11.48 22.57 35.94
C MET A 254 -12.79 22.91 35.23
N THR A 255 -12.95 22.54 33.97
CA THR A 255 -14.21 22.76 33.23
C THR A 255 -15.39 22.01 33.83
N ALA A 256 -15.19 20.82 34.35
CA ALA A 256 -16.24 20.08 35.03
C ALA A 256 -16.67 20.77 36.35
N ALA A 257 -15.72 21.27 37.14
CA ALA A 257 -16.00 22.01 38.35
C ALA A 257 -16.70 23.35 38.07
N ASP A 258 -16.32 24.05 37.01
CA ASP A 258 -16.96 25.30 36.58
C ASP A 258 -18.43 25.06 36.15
N VAL A 259 -18.70 23.95 35.44
CA VAL A 259 -20.06 23.54 35.05
C VAL A 259 -20.89 23.17 36.28
N GLU A 260 -20.31 22.46 37.24
CA GLU A 260 -20.97 22.05 38.45
C GLU A 260 -21.31 23.28 39.36
N ALA A 261 -20.37 24.22 39.42
CA ALA A 261 -20.61 25.50 40.11
C ALA A 261 -21.74 26.34 39.47
N ALA A 262 -21.70 26.45 38.12
CA ALA A 262 -22.75 27.15 37.38
C ALA A 262 -24.13 26.48 37.51
N LEU A 263 -24.18 25.13 37.55
CA LEU A 263 -25.39 24.36 37.76
C LEU A 263 -25.94 24.56 39.19
N SER A 264 -25.08 24.59 40.22
CA SER A 264 -25.48 24.84 41.60
C SER A 264 -26.01 26.25 41.80
N GLU A 265 -25.43 27.23 41.14
CA GLU A 265 -25.88 28.65 41.17
C GLU A 265 -27.25 28.79 40.48
N ALA A 266 -27.46 28.11 39.34
CA ALA A 266 -28.74 28.11 38.65
C ALA A 266 -29.87 27.38 39.42
N LEU A 267 -29.53 26.40 40.27
CA LEU A 267 -30.50 25.67 41.09
C LEU A 267 -30.80 26.36 42.42
N SER A 268 -30.00 27.35 42.81
CA SER A 268 -30.17 28.14 44.02
C SER A 268 -30.90 29.48 43.82
N ALA A 269 -31.14 29.88 42.57
CA ALA A 269 -31.91 31.05 42.16
C ALA A 269 -33.35 30.68 41.81
#